data_a04e2d2f0ae0d763638093da329d5387
#
_entry.id   a04e2d2f0ae0d763638093da329d5387
#
_cell.length_a   1.000
_cell.length_b   1.000
_cell.length_c   1.000
_cell.angle_alpha   90.00
_cell.angle_beta   90.00
_cell.angle_gamma   90.00
#
_symmetry.space_group_name_H-M   'P 1'
#
loop_
_entity.id
_entity.type
_entity.pdbx_description
1 polymer ?
#
loop_
_entity_poly.entity_id
_entity_poly.type
_entity_poly.pdbx_seq_one_letter_code
_entity_poly.pdbx_strand_id
1 'polypeptide(L)'
;MYGKQKTSILFFAFSFLFFAFSQANAQNSIALLKYGGGGDWYANPTSLPNLIKFCNSELQTNLEVNHPTIEVGSSEIFLYPLLHLTGHGNVVFSQDEATNLRNYLLAGGFLHIDDNYGLDAYIRREMKKVLPECDFVELPFNHPIYHQKFTFSNGLPKIHEHDNKQPKGYGLIYEGRLVCFYSYECDLGDGWEDIEVHNDTQEKHIKALQMGANIVRYVFMQ
;
A
#
# COMPACT_ATOMS: atom_id res chain seq x y z
N MET A 1 55.00 -52.91 -35.27
CA MET A 1 54.99 -52.15 -34.04
C MET A 1 53.86 -51.10 -34.11
N TYR A 2 52.75 -51.40 -33.48
CA TYR A 2 51.61 -50.47 -33.46
C TYR A 2 51.55 -49.78 -32.12
N GLY A 3 51.74 -48.43 -32.09
CA GLY A 3 51.62 -47.60 -30.88
C GLY A 3 50.16 -47.28 -30.60
N LYS A 4 49.67 -47.66 -29.45
CA LYS A 4 48.33 -47.30 -28.95
C LYS A 4 48.37 -45.89 -28.40
N GLN A 5 47.67 -44.94 -29.04
CA GLN A 5 47.34 -43.64 -28.46
C GLN A 5 46.25 -43.82 -27.39
N LYS A 6 46.54 -43.36 -26.16
CA LYS A 6 45.56 -43.26 -25.10
C LYS A 6 44.91 -41.88 -25.15
N THR A 7 43.63 -41.87 -25.50
CA THR A 7 42.80 -40.67 -25.45
C THR A 7 42.30 -40.49 -24.01
N SER A 8 42.75 -39.43 -23.33
CA SER A 8 42.24 -39.03 -22.04
C SER A 8 40.98 -38.19 -22.23
N ILE A 9 39.84 -38.70 -21.79
CA ILE A 9 38.57 -37.96 -21.75
C ILE A 9 38.54 -37.21 -20.44
N LEU A 10 38.61 -35.87 -20.53
CA LEU A 10 38.48 -34.96 -19.39
C LEU A 10 36.98 -34.73 -19.14
N PHE A 11 36.46 -35.29 -18.05
CA PHE A 11 35.09 -35.01 -17.60
C PHE A 11 35.06 -33.64 -16.88
N PHE A 12 34.46 -32.65 -17.51
CA PHE A 12 34.10 -31.39 -16.88
C PHE A 12 32.80 -31.61 -16.10
N ALA A 13 32.90 -31.73 -14.79
CA ALA A 13 31.75 -31.70 -13.90
C ALA A 13 31.27 -30.24 -13.75
N PHE A 14 30.19 -29.90 -14.41
CA PHE A 14 29.51 -28.63 -14.26
C PHE A 14 28.69 -28.67 -12.95
N SER A 15 29.24 -28.14 -11.84
CA SER A 15 28.49 -27.97 -10.61
C SER A 15 27.45 -26.84 -10.77
N PHE A 16 26.20 -27.21 -11.00
CA PHE A 16 25.08 -26.30 -10.88
C PHE A 16 24.89 -25.99 -9.39
N LEU A 17 25.38 -24.83 -8.95
CA LEU A 17 24.97 -24.24 -7.68
C LEU A 17 23.49 -23.79 -7.83
N PHE A 18 22.57 -24.60 -7.35
CA PHE A 18 21.19 -24.14 -7.10
C PHE A 18 21.23 -23.12 -5.95
N PHE A 19 21.25 -21.84 -6.30
CA PHE A 19 20.83 -20.81 -5.35
C PHE A 19 19.34 -21.03 -5.08
N ALA A 20 19.01 -21.66 -3.98
CA ALA A 20 17.67 -21.63 -3.42
C ALA A 20 17.40 -20.18 -3.00
N PHE A 21 16.80 -19.39 -3.89
CA PHE A 21 16.15 -18.16 -3.48
C PHE A 21 15.03 -18.60 -2.52
N SER A 22 15.24 -18.34 -1.23
CA SER A 22 14.13 -18.34 -0.27
C SER A 22 13.16 -17.27 -0.76
N GLN A 23 12.08 -17.70 -1.43
CA GLN A 23 10.96 -16.81 -1.68
C GLN A 23 10.42 -16.45 -0.28
N ALA A 24 10.72 -15.23 0.17
CA ALA A 24 9.96 -14.66 1.26
C ALA A 24 8.50 -14.66 0.77
N ASN A 25 7.68 -15.55 1.31
CA ASN A 25 6.25 -15.56 1.00
C ASN A 25 5.71 -14.20 1.45
N ALA A 26 5.33 -13.35 0.51
CA ALA A 26 4.60 -12.14 0.81
C ALA A 26 3.40 -12.53 1.68
N GLN A 27 3.26 -11.91 2.84
CA GLN A 27 2.15 -12.21 3.73
C GLN A 27 0.86 -11.75 3.05
N ASN A 28 -0.16 -12.58 3.14
CA ASN A 28 -1.47 -12.29 2.58
C ASN A 28 -2.24 -11.35 3.51
N SER A 29 -1.64 -10.15 3.78
CA SER A 29 -2.15 -9.19 4.74
C SER A 29 -1.82 -7.75 4.33
N ILE A 30 -2.52 -6.81 4.95
CA ILE A 30 -2.27 -5.36 4.88
C ILE A 30 -1.62 -4.96 6.20
N ALA A 31 -0.55 -4.16 6.18
CA ALA A 31 0.06 -3.66 7.40
C ALA A 31 -0.27 -2.19 7.65
N LEU A 32 -0.58 -1.86 8.90
CA LEU A 32 -0.70 -0.47 9.36
C LEU A 32 0.70 0.10 9.59
N LEU A 33 0.99 1.26 8.99
CA LEU A 33 2.30 1.89 9.10
C LEU A 33 2.35 2.86 10.29
N LYS A 34 3.22 2.56 11.27
CA LYS A 34 3.49 3.42 12.42
C LYS A 34 4.60 4.40 12.08
N TYR A 35 4.29 5.69 12.18
CA TYR A 35 5.20 6.80 11.90
C TYR A 35 5.46 7.66 13.12
N GLY A 36 6.52 8.47 13.08
CA GLY A 36 6.85 9.48 14.10
C GLY A 36 6.21 10.83 13.84
N GLY A 37 6.44 11.81 14.73
CA GLY A 37 6.01 13.20 14.57
C GLY A 37 4.79 13.60 15.38
N GLY A 38 4.16 12.67 16.09
CA GLY A 38 3.06 12.95 17.02
C GLY A 38 1.66 12.93 16.39
N GLY A 39 1.53 12.58 15.11
CA GLY A 39 0.24 12.25 14.53
C GLY A 39 -0.26 10.88 15.01
N ASP A 40 -1.56 10.68 14.89
CA ASP A 40 -2.27 9.54 15.48
C ASP A 40 -2.48 8.39 14.48
N TRP A 41 -1.39 7.80 13.99
CA TRP A 41 -1.41 6.63 13.09
C TRP A 41 -2.36 5.49 13.52
N TYR A 42 -2.81 5.51 14.75
CA TYR A 42 -3.71 4.53 15.39
C TYR A 42 -5.18 4.97 15.43
N ALA A 43 -5.55 6.03 14.72
CA ALA A 43 -6.86 6.68 14.83
C ALA A 43 -8.04 5.76 14.51
N ASN A 44 -7.90 4.85 13.56
CA ASN A 44 -9.00 4.06 13.01
C ASN A 44 -8.85 2.55 13.31
N PRO A 45 -9.03 2.10 14.57
CA PRO A 45 -8.67 0.74 14.98
C PRO A 45 -9.50 -0.37 14.34
N THR A 46 -10.74 -0.12 13.94
CA THR A 46 -11.62 -1.12 13.31
C THR A 46 -11.58 -1.08 11.79
N SER A 47 -10.96 -0.07 11.19
CA SER A 47 -10.97 0.19 9.75
C SER A 47 -10.38 -0.96 8.91
N LEU A 48 -9.12 -1.33 9.15
CA LEU A 48 -8.47 -2.41 8.41
C LEU A 48 -9.14 -3.78 8.63
N PRO A 49 -9.52 -4.19 9.87
CA PRO A 49 -10.29 -5.41 10.07
C PRO A 49 -11.58 -5.47 9.24
N ASN A 50 -12.33 -4.38 9.16
CA ASN A 50 -13.56 -4.32 8.38
C ASN A 50 -13.31 -4.34 6.89
N LEU A 51 -12.33 -3.56 6.41
CA LEU A 51 -11.92 -3.59 5.00
C LEU A 51 -11.48 -5.00 4.58
N ILE A 52 -10.66 -5.67 5.39
CA ILE A 52 -10.18 -7.03 5.08
C ILE A 52 -11.34 -8.03 5.02
N LYS A 53 -12.26 -7.99 5.99
CA LYS A 53 -13.47 -8.84 5.97
C LYS A 53 -14.29 -8.60 4.71
N PHE A 54 -14.49 -7.32 4.32
CA PHE A 54 -15.21 -6.94 3.11
C PHE A 54 -14.49 -7.47 1.85
N CYS A 55 -13.16 -7.32 1.77
CA CYS A 55 -12.37 -7.86 0.66
C CYS A 55 -12.46 -9.39 0.59
N ASN A 56 -12.37 -10.08 1.71
CA ASN A 56 -12.48 -11.54 1.74
C ASN A 56 -13.85 -12.01 1.21
N SER A 57 -14.93 -11.28 1.52
CA SER A 57 -16.27 -11.56 1.00
C SER A 57 -16.41 -11.21 -0.48
N GLU A 58 -16.08 -9.97 -0.87
CA GLU A 58 -16.41 -9.42 -2.18
C GLU A 58 -15.40 -9.80 -3.27
N LEU A 59 -14.13 -9.92 -2.91
CA LEU A 59 -13.04 -10.25 -3.85
C LEU A 59 -12.64 -11.72 -3.79
N GLN A 60 -13.22 -12.49 -2.86
CA GLN A 60 -12.87 -13.90 -2.59
C GLN A 60 -11.36 -14.05 -2.26
N THR A 61 -10.81 -13.07 -1.53
CA THR A 61 -9.45 -13.13 -1.01
C THR A 61 -9.40 -13.97 0.27
N ASN A 62 -8.19 -14.27 0.73
CA ASN A 62 -7.96 -14.92 2.02
C ASN A 62 -6.95 -14.09 2.82
N LEU A 63 -7.24 -12.79 2.97
CA LEU A 63 -6.39 -11.88 3.74
C LEU A 63 -6.56 -12.14 5.24
N GLU A 64 -5.46 -12.06 5.98
CA GLU A 64 -5.48 -12.19 7.43
C GLU A 64 -6.11 -10.95 8.07
N VAL A 65 -7.19 -11.13 8.85
CA VAL A 65 -7.91 -10.02 9.49
C VAL A 65 -7.07 -9.34 10.58
N ASN A 66 -6.22 -10.12 11.25
CA ASN A 66 -5.28 -9.56 12.22
C ASN A 66 -4.11 -8.90 11.50
N HIS A 67 -4.23 -7.61 11.24
CA HIS A 67 -3.19 -6.84 10.57
C HIS A 67 -2.10 -6.41 11.56
N PRO A 68 -0.82 -6.45 11.17
CA PRO A 68 0.25 -5.95 12.03
C PRO A 68 0.38 -4.43 11.94
N THR A 69 0.92 -3.84 13.01
CA THR A 69 1.42 -2.47 13.02
C THR A 69 2.94 -2.51 12.90
N ILE A 70 3.50 -1.84 11.89
CA ILE A 70 4.92 -1.91 11.57
C ILE A 70 5.52 -0.50 11.50
N GLU A 71 6.68 -0.30 12.12
CA GLU A 71 7.40 0.97 12.05
C GLU A 71 8.00 1.17 10.65
N VAL A 72 8.02 2.42 10.16
CA VAL A 72 8.54 2.79 8.83
C VAL A 72 9.98 2.30 8.61
N GLY A 73 10.80 2.30 9.67
CA GLY A 73 12.21 1.85 9.61
C GLY A 73 12.41 0.35 9.71
N SER A 74 11.36 -0.44 9.97
CA SER A 74 11.47 -1.89 10.09
C SER A 74 11.65 -2.57 8.72
N SER A 75 12.54 -3.58 8.67
CA SER A 75 12.64 -4.45 7.50
C SER A 75 11.40 -5.32 7.26
N GLU A 76 10.51 -5.44 8.25
CA GLU A 76 9.28 -6.21 8.12
C GLU A 76 8.29 -5.63 7.11
N ILE A 77 8.41 -4.33 6.76
CA ILE A 77 7.55 -3.72 5.72
C ILE A 77 7.62 -4.49 4.40
N PHE A 78 8.77 -5.10 4.07
CA PHE A 78 8.96 -5.88 2.83
C PHE A 78 8.18 -7.20 2.77
N LEU A 79 7.59 -7.62 3.89
CA LEU A 79 6.73 -8.81 3.94
C LEU A 79 5.31 -8.53 3.44
N TYR A 80 4.91 -7.26 3.32
CA TYR A 80 3.53 -6.87 3.02
C TYR A 80 3.45 -6.14 1.69
N PRO A 81 2.62 -6.58 0.75
CA PRO A 81 2.47 -5.91 -0.55
C PRO A 81 1.78 -4.55 -0.45
N LEU A 82 0.96 -4.33 0.59
CA LEU A 82 0.23 -3.10 0.84
C LEU A 82 0.46 -2.60 2.27
N LEU A 83 0.99 -1.38 2.37
CA LEU A 83 1.04 -0.62 3.61
C LEU A 83 -0.07 0.44 3.61
N HIS A 84 -0.71 0.61 4.76
CA HIS A 84 -1.71 1.65 4.99
C HIS A 84 -1.18 2.65 6.02
N LEU A 85 -1.22 3.94 5.68
CA LEU A 85 -0.87 5.06 6.54
C LEU A 85 -2.10 5.96 6.67
N THR A 86 -2.52 6.22 7.89
CA THR A 86 -3.67 7.08 8.19
C THR A 86 -3.37 7.93 9.41
N GLY A 87 -4.22 8.90 9.70
CA GLY A 87 -4.20 9.71 10.91
C GLY A 87 -4.36 11.21 10.68
N HIS A 88 -4.27 11.94 11.76
CA HIS A 88 -4.35 13.40 11.78
C HIS A 88 -2.97 14.00 12.11
N GLY A 89 -2.70 15.20 11.60
CA GLY A 89 -1.58 16.03 12.03
C GLY A 89 -0.22 15.57 11.51
N ASN A 90 0.82 15.74 12.34
CA ASN A 90 2.19 15.73 11.86
C ASN A 90 2.76 14.33 11.66
N VAL A 91 3.32 14.11 10.48
CA VAL A 91 4.13 12.94 10.13
C VAL A 91 5.59 13.36 10.03
N VAL A 92 6.49 12.55 10.58
CA VAL A 92 7.94 12.75 10.46
C VAL A 92 8.61 11.41 10.18
N PHE A 93 9.40 11.36 9.11
CA PHE A 93 10.33 10.28 8.81
C PHE A 93 11.77 10.74 9.04
N SER A 94 12.56 9.96 9.74
CA SER A 94 14.02 10.09 9.72
C SER A 94 14.57 9.79 8.33
N GLN A 95 15.84 10.09 8.08
CA GLN A 95 16.44 9.78 6.77
C GLN A 95 16.50 8.26 6.50
N ASP A 96 16.73 7.46 7.54
CA ASP A 96 16.78 6.00 7.43
C ASP A 96 15.39 5.42 7.14
N GLU A 97 14.35 5.92 7.82
CA GLU A 97 12.95 5.55 7.56
C GLU A 97 12.52 5.91 6.14
N ALA A 98 12.86 7.12 5.68
CA ALA A 98 12.56 7.54 4.31
C ALA A 98 13.29 6.66 3.27
N THR A 99 14.55 6.30 3.54
CA THR A 99 15.33 5.39 2.70
C THR A 99 14.73 3.98 2.68
N ASN A 100 14.32 3.47 3.84
CA ASN A 100 13.69 2.15 3.95
C ASN A 100 12.36 2.08 3.18
N LEU A 101 11.50 3.09 3.37
CA LEU A 101 10.21 3.17 2.65
C LEU A 101 10.44 3.34 1.14
N ARG A 102 11.43 4.14 0.72
CA ARG A 102 11.82 4.22 -0.69
C ARG A 102 12.16 2.84 -1.26
N ASN A 103 13.07 2.13 -0.60
CA ASN A 103 13.49 0.81 -1.05
C ASN A 103 12.31 -0.17 -1.14
N TYR A 104 11.38 -0.12 -0.19
CA TYR A 104 10.15 -0.89 -0.22
C TYR A 104 9.29 -0.57 -1.46
N LEU A 105 9.05 0.70 -1.73
CA LEU A 105 8.26 1.13 -2.89
C LEU A 105 8.92 0.72 -4.20
N LEU A 106 10.25 0.87 -4.32
CA LEU A 106 10.99 0.49 -5.52
C LEU A 106 11.07 -1.03 -5.72
N ALA A 107 11.05 -1.81 -4.64
CA ALA A 107 11.05 -3.27 -4.68
C ALA A 107 9.69 -3.88 -5.06
N GLY A 108 8.67 -3.08 -5.34
CA GLY A 108 7.33 -3.56 -5.73
C GLY A 108 6.23 -3.30 -4.71
N GLY A 109 6.58 -2.82 -3.52
CA GLY A 109 5.61 -2.46 -2.49
C GLY A 109 4.69 -1.31 -2.90
N PHE A 110 3.57 -1.19 -2.21
CA PHE A 110 2.57 -0.14 -2.43
C PHE A 110 2.16 0.51 -1.13
N LEU A 111 2.04 1.84 -1.13
CA LEU A 111 1.57 2.61 0.01
C LEU A 111 0.21 3.25 -0.29
N HIS A 112 -0.78 2.98 0.56
CA HIS A 112 -2.00 3.78 0.63
C HIS A 112 -1.89 4.78 1.77
N ILE A 113 -2.12 6.05 1.47
CA ILE A 113 -2.20 7.13 2.45
C ILE A 113 -3.64 7.62 2.50
N ASP A 114 -4.18 7.74 3.70
CA ASP A 114 -5.50 8.30 3.94
C ASP A 114 -5.41 9.49 4.89
N ASP A 115 -5.88 10.65 4.45
CA ASP A 115 -5.90 11.88 5.24
C ASP A 115 -7.21 11.99 6.02
N ASN A 116 -7.14 11.74 7.32
CA ASN A 116 -8.26 11.96 8.23
C ASN A 116 -8.44 13.43 8.60
N TYR A 117 -7.88 14.35 7.85
CA TYR A 117 -7.82 15.78 8.03
C TYR A 117 -6.56 16.30 8.73
N GLY A 118 -5.90 17.22 8.04
CA GLY A 118 -4.72 17.92 8.56
C GLY A 118 -3.37 17.19 8.38
N LEU A 119 -3.35 16.06 7.69
CA LEU A 119 -2.14 15.32 7.35
C LEU A 119 -1.41 15.91 6.13
N ASP A 120 -2.13 16.54 5.18
CA ASP A 120 -1.67 16.85 3.81
C ASP A 120 -0.31 17.53 3.74
N ALA A 121 -0.14 18.65 4.45
CA ALA A 121 1.10 19.42 4.39
C ALA A 121 2.32 18.62 4.89
N TYR A 122 2.11 17.76 5.88
CA TYR A 122 3.15 16.96 6.50
C TYR A 122 3.52 15.76 5.62
N ILE A 123 2.53 15.02 5.14
CA ILE A 123 2.80 13.83 4.34
C ILE A 123 3.45 14.19 2.99
N ARG A 124 3.07 15.30 2.37
CA ARG A 124 3.73 15.77 1.15
C ARG A 124 5.19 16.12 1.39
N ARG A 125 5.51 16.76 2.52
CA ARG A 125 6.89 17.05 2.93
C ARG A 125 7.69 15.76 3.13
N GLU A 126 7.12 14.79 3.83
CA GLU A 126 7.81 13.54 4.14
C GLU A 126 7.99 12.65 2.90
N MET A 127 6.99 12.57 2.05
CA MET A 127 7.11 11.79 0.81
C MET A 127 8.12 12.37 -0.17
N LYS A 128 8.45 13.68 -0.08
CA LYS A 128 9.58 14.26 -0.83
C LYS A 128 10.94 13.77 -0.34
N LYS A 129 11.08 13.30 0.90
CA LYS A 129 12.30 12.62 1.35
C LYS A 129 12.37 11.18 0.80
N VAL A 130 11.22 10.53 0.66
CA VAL A 130 11.10 9.14 0.17
C VAL A 130 11.35 9.06 -1.33
N LEU A 131 10.65 9.90 -2.11
CA LEU A 131 10.72 9.95 -3.58
C LEU A 131 10.91 11.40 -4.04
N PRO A 132 12.13 11.97 -3.90
CA PRO A 132 12.39 13.37 -4.23
C PRO A 132 12.15 13.71 -5.70
N GLU A 133 12.28 12.73 -6.60
CA GLU A 133 12.02 12.84 -8.03
C GLU A 133 10.55 12.81 -8.45
N CYS A 134 9.65 12.41 -7.53
CA CYS A 134 8.22 12.29 -7.82
C CYS A 134 7.43 13.42 -7.14
N ASP A 135 6.38 13.88 -7.83
CA ASP A 135 5.34 14.74 -7.28
C ASP A 135 4.01 13.98 -7.20
N PHE A 136 3.18 14.31 -6.21
CA PHE A 136 1.80 13.84 -6.19
C PHE A 136 1.03 14.44 -7.38
N VAL A 137 0.56 13.58 -8.26
CA VAL A 137 -0.29 13.94 -9.40
C VAL A 137 -1.73 13.51 -9.15
N GLU A 138 -2.69 14.36 -9.48
CA GLU A 138 -4.10 13.97 -9.41
C GLU A 138 -4.38 12.90 -10.46
N LEU A 139 -4.91 11.75 -10.03
CA LEU A 139 -5.24 10.67 -10.94
C LEU A 139 -6.54 10.97 -11.68
N PRO A 140 -6.56 10.82 -13.00
CA PRO A 140 -7.79 11.06 -13.78
C PRO A 140 -8.86 10.03 -13.42
N PHE A 141 -10.13 10.40 -13.53
CA PHE A 141 -11.26 9.55 -13.13
C PHE A 141 -11.33 8.21 -13.87
N ASN A 142 -10.71 8.08 -15.02
CA ASN A 142 -10.59 6.82 -15.75
C ASN A 142 -9.39 5.96 -15.33
N HIS A 143 -8.63 6.38 -14.30
CA HIS A 143 -7.51 5.58 -13.81
C HIS A 143 -8.00 4.22 -13.30
N PRO A 144 -7.29 3.10 -13.61
CA PRO A 144 -7.71 1.75 -13.26
C PRO A 144 -8.04 1.53 -11.77
N ILE A 145 -7.41 2.26 -10.84
CA ILE A 145 -7.68 2.14 -9.40
C ILE A 145 -9.14 2.42 -9.03
N TYR A 146 -9.84 3.26 -9.82
CA TYR A 146 -11.26 3.56 -9.63
C TYR A 146 -12.20 2.54 -10.26
N HIS A 147 -11.67 1.58 -11.04
CA HIS A 147 -12.46 0.67 -11.88
C HIS A 147 -12.01 -0.80 -11.75
N GLN A 148 -11.80 -1.26 -10.52
CA GLN A 148 -11.41 -2.65 -10.28
C GLN A 148 -12.64 -3.57 -10.19
N LYS A 149 -13.15 -3.82 -8.99
CA LYS A 149 -14.40 -4.57 -8.75
C LYS A 149 -15.60 -3.64 -8.84
N PHE A 150 -15.46 -2.43 -8.33
CA PHE A 150 -16.50 -1.41 -8.28
C PHE A 150 -16.10 -0.22 -9.17
N THR A 151 -17.10 0.52 -9.68
CA THR A 151 -16.88 1.65 -10.59
C THR A 151 -17.15 2.96 -9.89
N PHE A 152 -16.13 3.81 -9.83
CA PHE A 152 -16.16 5.17 -9.29
C PHE A 152 -15.89 6.18 -10.42
N SER A 153 -16.90 6.47 -11.24
CA SER A 153 -16.76 7.31 -12.43
C SER A 153 -16.40 8.77 -12.15
N ASN A 154 -16.60 9.23 -10.91
CA ASN A 154 -16.28 10.58 -10.45
C ASN A 154 -15.11 10.62 -9.46
N GLY A 155 -14.27 9.57 -9.42
CA GLY A 155 -13.17 9.46 -8.47
C GLY A 155 -13.61 9.05 -7.07
N LEU A 156 -12.88 9.49 -6.04
CA LEU A 156 -13.12 9.11 -4.65
C LEU A 156 -14.51 9.53 -4.14
N PRO A 157 -15.16 8.70 -3.31
CA PRO A 157 -16.33 9.13 -2.56
C PRO A 157 -15.93 10.12 -1.46
N LYS A 158 -16.77 11.09 -1.16
CA LYS A 158 -16.62 11.94 0.03
C LYS A 158 -17.35 11.27 1.20
N ILE A 159 -16.60 10.91 2.25
CA ILE A 159 -17.17 10.27 3.44
C ILE A 159 -17.54 11.34 4.47
N HIS A 160 -16.56 12.15 4.91
CA HIS A 160 -16.80 13.26 5.84
C HIS A 160 -16.49 14.62 5.19
N GLU A 161 -17.12 15.67 5.73
CA GLU A 161 -16.88 17.05 5.34
C GLU A 161 -16.07 17.76 6.41
N HIS A 162 -14.99 18.41 6.00
CA HIS A 162 -14.19 19.25 6.89
C HIS A 162 -14.22 20.71 6.46
N ASP A 163 -13.68 21.05 5.29
CA ASP A 163 -13.56 22.43 4.82
C ASP A 163 -14.08 22.63 3.37
N ASN A 164 -15.12 21.86 3.01
CA ASN A 164 -15.84 21.89 1.73
C ASN A 164 -14.95 21.67 0.50
N LYS A 165 -13.81 20.99 0.64
CA LYS A 165 -12.99 20.58 -0.49
C LYS A 165 -13.50 19.28 -1.10
N GLN A 166 -13.28 19.14 -2.39
CA GLN A 166 -13.62 17.92 -3.11
C GLN A 166 -12.60 16.81 -2.80
N PRO A 167 -13.04 15.56 -2.68
CA PRO A 167 -12.15 14.42 -2.53
C PRO A 167 -11.31 14.23 -3.80
N LYS A 168 -10.01 13.97 -3.63
CA LYS A 168 -9.07 13.79 -4.73
C LYS A 168 -8.16 12.59 -4.47
N GLY A 169 -8.02 11.74 -5.47
CA GLY A 169 -7.01 10.70 -5.45
C GLY A 169 -5.72 11.20 -6.09
N TYR A 170 -4.65 11.23 -5.32
CA TYR A 170 -3.31 11.54 -5.82
C TYR A 170 -2.47 10.27 -5.93
N GLY A 171 -1.56 10.25 -6.88
CA GLY A 171 -0.60 9.19 -7.05
C GLY A 171 0.84 9.67 -7.06
N LEU A 172 1.76 8.86 -6.50
CA LEU A 172 3.17 8.94 -6.86
C LEU A 172 3.44 7.86 -7.90
N ILE A 173 3.96 8.29 -9.04
CA ILE A 173 4.27 7.39 -10.17
C ILE A 173 5.78 7.34 -10.33
N TYR A 174 6.35 6.14 -10.19
CA TYR A 174 7.76 5.87 -10.40
C TYR A 174 7.95 4.88 -11.55
N GLU A 175 8.71 5.27 -12.57
CA GLU A 175 8.96 4.45 -13.78
C GLU A 175 7.67 3.88 -14.41
N GLY A 176 6.61 4.69 -14.43
CA GLY A 176 5.31 4.32 -15.01
C GLY A 176 4.41 3.48 -14.09
N ARG A 177 4.88 3.06 -12.90
CA ARG A 177 4.09 2.32 -11.90
C ARG A 177 3.55 3.28 -10.83
N LEU A 178 2.27 3.18 -10.52
CA LEU A 178 1.70 3.82 -9.34
C LEU A 178 2.25 3.09 -8.10
N VAL A 179 3.06 3.78 -7.29
CA VAL A 179 3.70 3.21 -6.09
C VAL A 179 3.04 3.65 -4.79
N CYS A 180 2.32 4.77 -4.85
CA CYS A 180 1.57 5.30 -3.72
C CYS A 180 0.25 5.88 -4.21
N PHE A 181 -0.82 5.60 -3.50
CA PHE A 181 -2.13 6.23 -3.69
C PHE A 181 -2.50 7.00 -2.43
N TYR A 182 -2.90 8.25 -2.60
CA TYR A 182 -3.26 9.14 -1.51
C TYR A 182 -4.71 9.61 -1.68
N SER A 183 -5.58 9.21 -0.76
CA SER A 183 -6.98 9.65 -0.65
C SER A 183 -7.04 10.94 0.17
N TYR A 184 -7.05 12.06 -0.55
CA TYR A 184 -7.09 13.40 0.02
C TYR A 184 -8.53 13.88 0.20
N GLU A 185 -8.86 14.45 1.35
CA GLU A 185 -10.19 15.01 1.68
C GLU A 185 -11.35 14.00 1.49
N CYS A 186 -11.08 12.75 1.79
CA CYS A 186 -12.00 11.64 1.55
C CYS A 186 -12.45 10.95 2.83
N ASP A 187 -11.54 10.71 3.77
CA ASP A 187 -11.72 9.96 5.02
C ASP A 187 -12.17 8.52 4.78
N LEU A 188 -11.46 7.81 3.91
CA LEU A 188 -11.79 6.41 3.63
C LEU A 188 -11.65 5.54 4.88
N GLY A 189 -10.60 5.78 5.68
CA GLY A 189 -10.30 5.05 6.90
C GLY A 189 -11.44 5.14 7.91
N ASP A 190 -11.99 6.32 8.11
CA ASP A 190 -13.16 6.55 8.96
C ASP A 190 -14.39 5.79 8.42
N GLY A 191 -14.59 5.86 7.10
CA GLY A 191 -15.68 5.15 6.45
C GLY A 191 -15.55 3.63 6.48
N TRP A 192 -14.37 3.07 6.78
CA TRP A 192 -14.17 1.64 6.99
C TRP A 192 -14.43 1.20 8.42
N GLU A 193 -14.46 2.13 9.39
CA GLU A 193 -14.72 1.81 10.78
C GLU A 193 -16.14 1.27 11.00
N ASP A 194 -16.40 0.76 12.19
CA ASP A 194 -17.75 0.39 12.60
C ASP A 194 -18.67 1.61 12.47
N ILE A 195 -19.85 1.43 11.88
CA ILE A 195 -20.77 2.54 11.50
C ILE A 195 -21.07 3.46 12.67
N GLU A 196 -21.13 2.91 13.88
CA GLU A 196 -21.47 3.62 15.11
C GLU A 196 -20.38 4.60 15.54
N VAL A 197 -19.14 4.44 15.07
CA VAL A 197 -18.01 5.30 15.49
C VAL A 197 -18.22 6.73 14.97
N HIS A 198 -18.56 6.86 13.69
CA HIS A 198 -18.77 8.16 13.03
C HIS A 198 -20.24 8.46 12.74
N ASN A 199 -21.17 7.56 13.10
CA ASN A 199 -22.59 7.64 12.78
C ASN A 199 -22.85 7.77 11.26
N ASP A 200 -22.05 7.10 10.45
CA ASP A 200 -22.19 7.11 9.01
C ASP A 200 -23.49 6.45 8.56
N THR A 201 -23.94 6.85 7.37
CA THR A 201 -25.02 6.10 6.72
C THR A 201 -24.45 4.79 6.14
N GLN A 202 -25.30 3.75 6.10
CA GLN A 202 -24.92 2.48 5.47
C GLN A 202 -24.40 2.67 4.04
N GLU A 203 -24.93 3.64 3.30
CA GLU A 203 -24.50 3.94 1.93
C GLU A 203 -23.05 4.46 1.90
N LYS A 204 -22.68 5.40 2.79
CA LYS A 204 -21.33 5.93 2.87
C LYS A 204 -20.33 4.87 3.28
N HIS A 205 -20.65 4.10 4.33
CA HIS A 205 -19.81 3.00 4.80
C HIS A 205 -19.53 1.97 3.68
N ILE A 206 -20.57 1.52 2.97
CA ILE A 206 -20.40 0.59 1.85
C ILE A 206 -19.57 1.22 0.71
N LYS A 207 -19.77 2.49 0.38
CA LYS A 207 -18.96 3.17 -0.65
C LYS A 207 -17.49 3.25 -0.26
N ALA A 208 -17.20 3.56 1.01
CA ALA A 208 -15.83 3.57 1.51
C ALA A 208 -15.17 2.19 1.38
N LEU A 209 -15.85 1.13 1.85
CA LEU A 209 -15.37 -0.25 1.74
C LEU A 209 -15.18 -0.70 0.28
N GLN A 210 -16.08 -0.32 -0.63
CA GLN A 210 -15.96 -0.60 -2.06
C GLN A 210 -14.72 0.07 -2.68
N MET A 211 -14.42 1.32 -2.30
CA MET A 211 -13.21 2.00 -2.78
C MET A 211 -11.95 1.36 -2.17
N GLY A 212 -11.98 1.00 -0.90
CA GLY A 212 -10.90 0.24 -0.26
C GLY A 212 -10.65 -1.10 -0.95
N ALA A 213 -11.71 -1.83 -1.29
CA ALA A 213 -11.61 -3.09 -2.04
C ALA A 213 -11.00 -2.88 -3.44
N ASN A 214 -11.29 -1.77 -4.10
CA ASN A 214 -10.65 -1.42 -5.37
C ASN A 214 -9.13 -1.18 -5.18
N ILE A 215 -8.71 -0.49 -4.11
CA ILE A 215 -7.30 -0.29 -3.79
C ILE A 215 -6.61 -1.64 -3.56
N VAL A 216 -7.19 -2.49 -2.71
CA VAL A 216 -6.68 -3.83 -2.41
C VAL A 216 -6.55 -4.65 -3.70
N ARG A 217 -7.61 -4.71 -4.51
CA ARG A 217 -7.58 -5.46 -5.76
C ARG A 217 -6.53 -4.93 -6.73
N TYR A 218 -6.39 -3.59 -6.84
CA TYR A 218 -5.39 -2.97 -7.70
C TYR A 218 -3.97 -3.41 -7.31
N VAL A 219 -3.68 -3.51 -6.02
CA VAL A 219 -2.35 -3.90 -5.51
C VAL A 219 -2.06 -5.39 -5.67
N PHE A 220 -3.03 -6.25 -5.32
CA PHE A 220 -2.82 -7.70 -5.29
C PHE A 220 -3.00 -8.39 -6.65
N MET A 221 -3.45 -7.68 -7.68
CA MET A 221 -3.67 -8.24 -9.02
C MET A 221 -2.78 -7.60 -10.11
N GLN A 222 -1.74 -6.86 -9.69
CA GLN A 222 -0.71 -6.34 -10.61
C GLN A 222 0.29 -7.41 -11.02
#